data_a7eb9f40430e832f44fad90e5ddc5126
#
_entry.id   a7eb9f40430e832f44fad90e5ddc5126
#
_cell.length_a   1.000
_cell.length_b   1.000
_cell.length_c   1.000
_cell.angle_alpha   90.00
_cell.angle_beta   90.00
_cell.angle_gamma   90.00
#
_symmetry.space_group_name_H-M   'P 1'
#
loop_
_entity.id
_entity.type
_entity.pdbx_description
1 polymer ?
#
loop_
_entity_poly.entity_id
_entity_poly.type
_entity_poly.pdbx_seq_one_letter_code
_entity_poly.pdbx_strand_id
1 'polypeptide(L)'
;GGMRVMTFFNGPGIKPREIKDIGMQTDIFSTFVNLAGITTTSLPIDSLDLTSSLLRELPSPRKFVPYFKGSELLAFRWMDHKVHYVTQGAYGRDPKREEHKPPILINLLQDIGESNNVANQHPSIVSQIDSIAQEFKKSLSIKPSILDNQFSD
;
A
#
# COMPACT_ATOMS: atom_id res chain seq x y z
N GLY A 1 4.35 -3.07 11.98
CA GLY A 1 5.64 -2.44 12.09
C GLY A 1 6.33 -2.10 10.79
N GLY A 2 7.01 -3.04 10.14
CA GLY A 2 7.92 -2.74 9.03
C GLY A 2 7.30 -2.13 7.77
N MET A 3 6.00 -2.19 7.62
CA MET A 3 5.27 -1.62 6.47
C MET A 3 4.61 -0.28 6.78
N ARG A 4 4.66 0.16 8.03
CA ARG A 4 4.15 1.45 8.47
C ARG A 4 5.22 2.19 9.23
N VAL A 5 5.82 3.16 8.57
CA VAL A 5 6.91 3.97 9.11
C VAL A 5 6.48 5.42 9.23
N MET A 6 7.03 6.11 10.23
CA MET A 6 6.88 7.55 10.35
C MET A 6 7.60 8.25 9.21
N THR A 7 6.95 9.25 8.62
CA THR A 7 7.53 10.06 7.54
C THR A 7 7.37 11.52 7.91
N PHE A 8 8.42 12.30 7.72
CA PHE A 8 8.43 13.73 8.00
C PHE A 8 8.75 14.49 6.72
N PHE A 9 7.93 15.49 6.43
CA PHE A 9 8.19 16.45 5.36
C PHE A 9 8.44 17.82 5.98
N ASN A 10 9.51 18.47 5.57
CA ASN A 10 9.84 19.84 5.97
C ASN A 10 10.28 20.63 4.75
N GLY A 11 9.77 21.85 4.59
CA GLY A 11 10.12 22.72 3.47
C GLY A 11 9.21 23.95 3.38
N PRO A 12 9.49 24.83 2.41
CA PRO A 12 8.69 26.03 2.19
C PRO A 12 7.21 25.70 1.95
N GLY A 13 6.32 26.37 2.65
CA GLY A 13 4.87 26.21 2.49
C GLY A 13 4.27 24.99 3.24
N ILE A 14 5.08 24.12 3.82
CA ILE A 14 4.58 22.99 4.61
C ILE A 14 4.31 23.49 6.04
N LYS A 15 3.02 23.44 6.45
CA LYS A 15 2.63 23.82 7.81
C LYS A 15 2.85 22.66 8.78
N PRO A 16 3.26 22.91 10.04
CA PRO A 16 3.34 21.88 11.07
C PRO A 16 1.98 21.23 11.33
N ARG A 17 1.86 19.94 11.03
CA ARG A 17 0.65 19.15 11.30
C ARG A 17 0.90 17.64 11.16
N GLU A 18 -0.01 16.85 11.68
CA GLU A 18 -0.07 15.41 11.44
C GLU A 18 -1.00 15.14 10.24
N ILE A 19 -0.52 14.34 9.27
CA ILE A 19 -1.30 13.83 8.14
C ILE A 19 -1.53 12.34 8.37
N LYS A 20 -2.81 11.94 8.48
CA LYS A 20 -3.21 10.53 8.69
C LYS A 20 -3.57 9.81 7.40
N ASP A 21 -3.60 10.53 6.30
CA ASP A 21 -3.91 9.98 4.99
C ASP A 21 -2.85 8.97 4.52
N ILE A 22 -3.25 8.13 3.57
CA ILE A 22 -2.37 7.14 2.98
C ILE A 22 -1.33 7.83 2.10
N GLY A 23 -0.07 7.44 2.28
CA GLY A 23 1.03 7.70 1.36
C GLY A 23 1.91 6.46 1.23
N MET A 24 2.58 6.33 0.12
CA MET A 24 3.59 5.28 -0.13
C MET A 24 4.95 5.92 -0.40
N GLN A 25 6.01 5.17 -0.15
CA GLN A 25 7.36 5.62 -0.49
C GLN A 25 7.52 5.96 -1.98
N THR A 26 6.82 5.26 -2.85
CA THR A 26 6.78 5.54 -4.29
C THR A 26 6.26 6.94 -4.60
N ASP A 27 5.37 7.50 -3.78
CA ASP A 27 4.73 8.81 -3.99
C ASP A 27 5.71 9.97 -3.80
N ILE A 28 6.83 9.74 -3.13
CA ILE A 28 7.89 10.73 -2.95
C ILE A 28 8.41 11.22 -4.29
N PHE A 29 8.56 10.33 -5.28
CA PHE A 29 9.07 10.67 -6.60
C PHE A 29 8.18 11.71 -7.29
N SER A 30 6.91 11.41 -7.54
CA SER A 30 5.99 12.34 -8.21
C SER A 30 5.80 13.63 -7.43
N THR A 31 5.79 13.54 -6.10
CA THR A 31 5.68 14.72 -5.24
C THR A 31 6.88 15.67 -5.42
N PHE A 32 8.10 15.14 -5.41
CA PHE A 32 9.30 15.96 -5.58
C PHE A 32 9.45 16.51 -6.99
N VAL A 33 9.09 15.73 -8.00
CA VAL A 33 9.06 16.18 -9.40
C VAL A 33 8.12 17.38 -9.55
N ASN A 34 6.91 17.29 -8.99
CA ASN A 34 5.96 18.41 -9.03
C ASN A 34 6.44 19.64 -8.24
N LEU A 35 6.98 19.43 -7.03
CA LEU A 35 7.56 20.52 -6.23
C LEU A 35 8.74 21.22 -6.93
N ALA A 36 9.49 20.48 -7.75
CA ALA A 36 10.56 21.04 -8.57
C ALA A 36 10.07 21.75 -9.85
N GLY A 37 8.76 21.77 -10.10
CA GLY A 37 8.18 22.38 -11.31
C GLY A 37 8.50 21.62 -12.60
N ILE A 38 8.86 20.34 -12.50
CA ILE A 38 9.19 19.50 -13.64
C ILE A 38 7.91 18.84 -14.16
N THR A 39 7.64 19.00 -15.45
CA THR A 39 6.58 18.26 -16.12
C THR A 39 7.09 16.85 -16.44
N THR A 40 6.54 15.83 -15.82
CA THR A 40 6.89 14.44 -16.15
C THR A 40 6.31 14.06 -17.50
N THR A 41 7.14 13.43 -18.32
CA THR A 41 6.70 12.68 -19.49
C THR A 41 5.98 11.41 -19.04
N SER A 42 5.12 10.89 -19.90
CA SER A 42 4.16 9.79 -19.75
C SER A 42 4.75 8.42 -19.40
N LEU A 43 5.70 8.32 -18.47
CA LEU A 43 6.15 7.03 -17.97
C LEU A 43 5.07 6.43 -17.06
N PRO A 44 4.68 5.18 -17.27
CA PRO A 44 3.77 4.48 -16.36
C PRO A 44 4.49 4.26 -15.04
N ILE A 45 4.12 5.04 -14.02
CA ILE A 45 4.69 4.95 -12.66
C ILE A 45 3.58 4.79 -11.64
N ASP A 46 3.83 3.99 -10.61
CA ASP A 46 2.89 3.75 -9.51
C ASP A 46 2.86 4.89 -8.47
N SER A 47 3.58 5.96 -8.73
CA SER A 47 3.75 7.13 -7.88
C SER A 47 2.59 8.12 -8.05
N LEU A 48 2.02 8.59 -6.95
CA LEU A 48 1.03 9.67 -6.93
C LEU A 48 1.65 10.94 -6.33
N ASP A 49 1.21 12.08 -6.83
CA ASP A 49 1.65 13.38 -6.32
C ASP A 49 0.89 13.77 -5.05
N LEU A 50 1.58 13.91 -3.94
CA LEU A 50 1.04 14.32 -2.64
C LEU A 50 1.16 15.82 -2.38
N THR A 51 1.60 16.64 -3.34
CA THR A 51 1.83 18.08 -3.15
C THR A 51 0.61 18.79 -2.60
N SER A 52 -0.59 18.48 -3.13
CA SER A 52 -1.83 19.08 -2.65
C SER A 52 -2.14 18.70 -1.19
N SER A 53 -1.82 17.48 -0.79
CA SER A 53 -1.96 17.08 0.62
C SER A 53 -0.94 17.79 1.50
N LEU A 54 0.29 17.97 1.06
CA LEU A 54 1.34 18.60 1.85
C LEU A 54 1.15 20.12 1.99
N LEU A 55 0.80 20.83 0.91
CA LEU A 55 0.77 22.29 0.87
C LEU A 55 -0.62 22.89 1.05
N ARG A 56 -1.69 22.17 0.65
CA ARG A 56 -3.06 22.69 0.60
C ARG A 56 -4.03 22.01 1.55
N GLU A 57 -3.55 21.08 2.35
CA GLU A 57 -4.37 20.35 3.33
C GLU A 57 -5.53 19.56 2.69
N LEU A 58 -5.39 19.18 1.40
CA LEU A 58 -6.36 18.35 0.71
C LEU A 58 -6.13 16.87 1.02
N PRO A 59 -7.17 16.02 0.95
CA PRO A 59 -7.03 14.59 1.12
C PRO A 59 -6.02 13.98 0.15
N SER A 60 -5.32 12.92 0.58
CA SER A 60 -4.41 12.19 -0.30
C SER A 60 -5.14 11.60 -1.51
N PRO A 61 -4.56 11.69 -2.71
CA PRO A 61 -5.09 11.01 -3.88
C PRO A 61 -4.96 9.49 -3.79
N ARG A 62 -4.05 8.99 -2.95
CA ARG A 62 -3.84 7.55 -2.77
C ARG A 62 -4.97 6.94 -1.95
N LYS A 63 -5.61 5.92 -2.51
CA LYS A 63 -6.74 5.23 -1.88
C LYS A 63 -6.39 3.82 -1.42
N PHE A 64 -5.31 3.23 -1.94
CA PHE A 64 -4.93 1.86 -1.63
C PHE A 64 -3.41 1.67 -1.53
N VAL A 65 -3.04 0.59 -0.84
CA VAL A 65 -1.66 0.11 -0.75
C VAL A 65 -1.66 -1.41 -0.95
N PRO A 66 -1.01 -1.93 -2.01
CA PRO A 66 -0.78 -3.35 -2.17
C PRO A 66 0.47 -3.78 -1.41
N TYR A 67 0.45 -4.96 -0.81
CA TYR A 67 1.58 -5.55 -0.10
C TYR A 67 2.00 -6.83 -0.79
N PHE A 68 3.14 -6.78 -1.47
CA PHE A 68 3.70 -7.89 -2.22
C PHE A 68 4.90 -8.51 -1.51
N LYS A 69 5.09 -9.82 -1.78
CA LYS A 69 6.36 -10.52 -1.59
C LYS A 69 6.72 -11.21 -2.91
N GLY A 70 7.77 -10.73 -3.56
CA GLY A 70 7.99 -11.08 -4.97
C GLY A 70 6.79 -10.66 -5.83
N SER A 71 6.21 -11.59 -6.56
CA SER A 71 4.99 -11.41 -7.38
C SER A 71 3.69 -11.73 -6.65
N GLU A 72 3.75 -12.22 -5.41
CA GLU A 72 2.58 -12.63 -4.64
C GLU A 72 1.99 -11.45 -3.86
N LEU A 73 0.69 -11.17 -4.04
CA LEU A 73 -0.05 -10.20 -3.23
C LEU A 73 -0.45 -10.84 -1.91
N LEU A 74 0.15 -10.41 -0.81
CA LEU A 74 -0.11 -10.94 0.53
C LEU A 74 -1.26 -10.22 1.24
N ALA A 75 -1.36 -8.91 1.04
CA ALA A 75 -2.40 -8.07 1.64
C ALA A 75 -2.71 -6.87 0.75
N PHE A 76 -3.88 -6.28 0.96
CA PHE A 76 -4.31 -5.08 0.24
C PHE A 76 -5.06 -4.15 1.19
N ARG A 77 -4.59 -2.91 1.30
CA ARG A 77 -5.27 -1.85 2.04
C ARG A 77 -6.11 -1.03 1.08
N TRP A 78 -7.36 -0.81 1.43
CA TRP A 78 -8.26 0.15 0.81
C TRP A 78 -8.81 1.08 1.87
N MET A 79 -8.49 2.37 1.76
CA MET A 79 -8.86 3.37 2.75
C MET A 79 -8.49 2.91 4.18
N ASP A 80 -9.49 2.77 5.04
CA ASP A 80 -9.32 2.42 6.45
C ASP A 80 -9.34 0.91 6.73
N HIS A 81 -9.53 0.11 5.69
CA HIS A 81 -9.58 -1.34 5.82
C HIS A 81 -8.40 -2.02 5.12
N LYS A 82 -7.98 -3.14 5.68
CA LYS A 82 -6.91 -3.96 5.12
C LYS A 82 -7.34 -5.42 5.11
N VAL A 83 -7.22 -6.06 3.97
CA VAL A 83 -7.38 -7.51 3.84
C VAL A 83 -6.02 -8.19 3.84
N HIS A 84 -5.95 -9.37 4.50
CA HIS A 84 -4.80 -10.26 4.40
C HIS A 84 -5.25 -11.54 3.73
N TYR A 85 -4.65 -11.85 2.60
CA TYR A 85 -4.78 -13.13 1.90
C TYR A 85 -3.83 -14.17 2.48
N VAL A 86 -2.65 -13.70 2.89
CA VAL A 86 -1.59 -14.51 3.47
C VAL A 86 -0.96 -13.76 4.65
N THR A 87 -0.77 -14.44 5.76
CA THR A 87 0.05 -13.95 6.86
C THR A 87 1.29 -14.83 7.01
N GLN A 88 2.40 -14.22 7.39
CA GLN A 88 3.66 -14.92 7.67
C GLN A 88 4.57 -14.08 8.55
N GLY A 89 5.42 -14.72 9.33
CA GLY A 89 6.48 -14.05 10.07
C GLY A 89 7.57 -13.50 9.17
N ALA A 90 8.28 -12.50 9.67
CA ALA A 90 9.43 -11.93 8.99
C ALA A 90 10.59 -12.94 8.94
N TYR A 91 11.29 -13.01 7.80
CA TYR A 91 12.48 -13.85 7.62
C TYR A 91 12.28 -15.34 7.91
N GLY A 92 11.07 -15.86 7.62
CA GLY A 92 10.75 -17.28 7.88
C GLY A 92 10.57 -17.65 9.35
N ARG A 93 10.47 -16.66 10.24
CA ARG A 93 10.17 -16.87 11.67
C ARG A 93 8.67 -17.08 11.88
N ASP A 94 8.29 -17.56 13.06
CA ASP A 94 6.88 -17.64 13.44
C ASP A 94 6.22 -16.25 13.49
N PRO A 95 4.92 -16.17 13.12
CA PRO A 95 4.06 -17.27 12.68
C PRO A 95 4.44 -17.81 11.31
N LYS A 96 4.22 -19.13 11.11
CA LYS A 96 4.37 -19.77 9.80
C LYS A 96 3.43 -19.14 8.78
N ARG A 97 3.75 -19.31 7.50
CA ARG A 97 2.90 -18.82 6.41
C ARG A 97 1.53 -19.52 6.47
N GLU A 98 0.47 -18.73 6.46
CA GLU A 98 -0.91 -19.18 6.46
C GLU A 98 -1.72 -18.42 5.41
N GLU A 99 -2.49 -19.15 4.59
CA GLU A 99 -3.44 -18.59 3.63
C GLU A 99 -4.82 -18.49 4.26
N HIS A 100 -5.51 -17.39 4.03
CA HIS A 100 -6.83 -17.12 4.61
C HIS A 100 -7.91 -17.12 3.53
N LYS A 101 -8.90 -18.01 3.68
CA LYS A 101 -10.09 -18.13 2.82
C LYS A 101 -11.33 -18.34 3.70
N PRO A 102 -12.16 -17.30 3.93
CA PRO A 102 -12.06 -15.92 3.40
C PRO A 102 -10.86 -15.15 3.98
N PRO A 103 -10.45 -14.06 3.32
CA PRO A 103 -9.36 -13.21 3.81
C PRO A 103 -9.69 -12.62 5.20
N ILE A 104 -8.65 -12.34 5.98
CA ILE A 104 -8.78 -11.56 7.21
C ILE A 104 -9.07 -10.11 6.83
N LEU A 105 -10.03 -9.47 7.50
CA LEU A 105 -10.31 -8.04 7.37
C LEU A 105 -9.99 -7.31 8.67
N ILE A 106 -9.22 -6.25 8.55
CA ILE A 106 -8.87 -5.37 9.66
C ILE A 106 -9.43 -3.97 9.41
N ASN A 107 -10.02 -3.35 10.44
CA ASN A 107 -10.36 -1.93 10.43
C ASN A 107 -9.22 -1.15 11.10
N LEU A 108 -8.40 -0.49 10.32
CA LEU A 108 -7.18 0.20 10.80
C LEU A 108 -7.46 1.47 11.61
N LEU A 109 -8.67 2.04 11.54
CA LEU A 109 -9.06 3.16 12.41
C LEU A 109 -9.26 2.72 13.85
N GLN A 110 -9.78 1.51 14.05
CA GLN A 110 -10.11 0.97 15.37
C GLN A 110 -9.01 0.05 15.91
N ASP A 111 -8.29 -0.61 15.02
CA ASP A 111 -7.30 -1.62 15.35
C ASP A 111 -6.04 -1.47 14.50
N ILE A 112 -5.22 -0.51 14.90
CA ILE A 112 -3.93 -0.25 14.23
C ILE A 112 -2.91 -1.38 14.46
N GLY A 113 -3.11 -2.21 15.48
CA GLY A 113 -2.31 -3.37 15.82
C GLY A 113 -2.61 -4.60 14.96
N GLU A 114 -3.68 -4.54 14.16
CA GLU A 114 -4.11 -5.62 13.26
C GLU A 114 -4.39 -6.94 14.02
N SER A 115 -5.03 -6.86 15.19
CA SER A 115 -5.26 -8.00 16.09
C SER A 115 -6.66 -8.63 15.93
N ASN A 116 -7.63 -7.88 15.39
CA ASN A 116 -9.04 -8.27 15.37
C ASN A 116 -9.54 -8.46 13.94
N ASN A 117 -9.85 -9.71 13.58
CA ASN A 117 -10.48 -10.02 12.30
C ASN A 117 -11.98 -9.72 12.33
N VAL A 118 -12.42 -8.76 11.53
CA VAL A 118 -13.83 -8.36 11.41
C VAL A 118 -14.49 -8.82 10.10
N ALA A 119 -13.87 -9.74 9.36
CA ALA A 119 -14.35 -10.21 8.06
C ALA A 119 -15.79 -10.76 8.10
N ASN A 120 -16.12 -11.53 9.13
CA ASN A 120 -17.46 -12.12 9.31
C ASN A 120 -18.54 -11.06 9.56
N GLN A 121 -18.17 -9.90 10.12
CA GLN A 121 -19.09 -8.80 10.41
C GLN A 121 -19.30 -7.90 9.18
N HIS A 122 -18.35 -7.90 8.24
CA HIS A 122 -18.33 -7.00 7.08
C HIS A 122 -17.99 -7.73 5.75
N PRO A 123 -18.74 -8.77 5.37
CA PRO A 123 -18.44 -9.57 4.17
C PRO A 123 -18.52 -8.74 2.88
N SER A 124 -19.37 -7.71 2.84
CA SER A 124 -19.47 -6.80 1.69
C SER A 124 -18.19 -5.97 1.49
N ILE A 125 -17.54 -5.54 2.58
CA ILE A 125 -16.27 -4.81 2.52
C ILE A 125 -15.17 -5.74 2.01
N VAL A 126 -15.12 -6.98 2.48
CA VAL A 126 -14.17 -7.98 1.97
C VAL A 126 -14.32 -8.15 0.47
N SER A 127 -15.56 -8.36 -0.02
CA SER A 127 -15.84 -8.54 -1.46
C SER A 127 -15.47 -7.30 -2.28
N GLN A 128 -15.74 -6.11 -1.77
CA GLN A 128 -15.38 -4.86 -2.43
C GLN A 128 -13.86 -4.72 -2.58
N ILE A 129 -13.13 -4.93 -1.49
CA ILE A 129 -11.66 -4.81 -1.51
C ILE A 129 -11.05 -5.88 -2.39
N ASP A 130 -11.58 -7.11 -2.34
CA ASP A 130 -11.10 -8.20 -3.20
C ASP A 130 -11.28 -7.86 -4.69
N SER A 131 -12.44 -7.33 -5.08
CA SER A 131 -12.68 -6.87 -6.45
C SER A 131 -11.67 -5.83 -6.90
N ILE A 132 -11.39 -4.81 -6.08
CA ILE A 132 -10.42 -3.76 -6.38
C ILE A 132 -9.00 -4.34 -6.47
N ALA A 133 -8.64 -5.24 -5.56
CA ALA A 133 -7.34 -5.89 -5.57
C ALA A 133 -7.14 -6.78 -6.80
N GLN A 134 -8.17 -7.50 -7.25
CA GLN A 134 -8.11 -8.31 -8.46
C GLN A 134 -8.00 -7.44 -9.72
N GLU A 135 -8.73 -6.33 -9.78
CA GLU A 135 -8.63 -5.37 -10.86
C GLU A 135 -7.24 -4.74 -10.95
N PHE A 136 -6.68 -4.35 -9.81
CA PHE A 136 -5.30 -3.89 -9.69
C PHE A 136 -4.31 -4.96 -10.18
N LYS A 137 -4.45 -6.21 -9.74
CA LYS A 137 -3.58 -7.31 -10.21
C LYS A 137 -3.60 -7.49 -11.71
N LYS A 138 -4.77 -7.37 -12.34
CA LYS A 138 -4.92 -7.48 -13.81
C LYS A 138 -4.22 -6.34 -14.56
N SER A 139 -4.09 -5.16 -13.95
CA SER A 139 -3.40 -4.02 -14.54
C SER A 139 -1.87 -4.15 -14.48
N LEU A 140 -1.35 -5.07 -13.66
CA LEU A 140 0.09 -5.24 -13.50
C LEU A 140 0.69 -6.06 -14.64
N SER A 141 1.79 -5.58 -15.21
CA SER A 141 2.67 -6.35 -16.09
C SER A 141 3.83 -6.92 -15.25
N ILE A 142 3.57 -8.07 -14.63
CA ILE A 142 4.60 -8.73 -13.80
C ILE A 142 5.57 -9.45 -14.75
N LYS A 143 6.80 -8.95 -14.78
CA LYS A 143 7.90 -9.62 -15.49
C LYS A 143 8.62 -10.58 -14.54
N PRO A 144 9.14 -11.73 -15.03
CA PRO A 144 10.01 -12.60 -14.23
C PRO A 144 11.20 -11.80 -13.69
N SER A 145 11.62 -12.10 -12.47
CA SER A 145 12.84 -11.49 -11.93
C SER A 145 14.04 -11.89 -12.78
N ILE A 146 14.87 -10.91 -13.15
CA ILE A 146 16.14 -11.19 -13.85
C ILE A 146 17.04 -12.08 -13.00
N LEU A 147 16.93 -11.98 -11.67
CA LEU A 147 17.72 -12.77 -10.72
C LEU A 147 17.29 -14.24 -10.68
N ASP A 148 16.01 -14.54 -10.95
CA ASP A 148 15.51 -15.93 -10.98
C ASP A 148 16.07 -16.71 -12.18
N ASN A 149 16.50 -16.01 -13.23
CA ASN A 149 17.09 -16.63 -14.42
C ASN A 149 18.60 -16.93 -14.30
N GLN A 150 19.27 -16.47 -13.25
CA GLN A 150 20.72 -16.64 -13.07
C GLN A 150 21.12 -17.89 -12.27
N PHE A 151 20.13 -18.59 -11.68
CA PHE A 151 20.39 -19.75 -10.82
C PHE A 151 19.77 -21.06 -11.31
N SER A 152 19.43 -21.15 -12.58
CA SER A 152 19.00 -22.40 -13.22
C SER A 152 20.18 -23.00 -14.00
N ASP A 153 21.16 -23.51 -13.25
CA ASP A 153 22.19 -24.46 -13.72
C ASP A 153 21.98 -25.82 -13.05
#